data_0b648dde3fec453f21f1f5647267cb91
#
_entry.id   0b648dde3fec453f21f1f5647267cb91
#
_cell.length_a   1.000
_cell.length_b   1.000
_cell.length_c   1.000
_cell.angle_alpha   90.00
_cell.angle_beta   90.00
_cell.angle_gamma   90.00
#
_symmetry.space_group_name_H-M   'P 1'
#
loop_
_entity.id
_entity.type
_entity.pdbx_description
1 polymer ?
#
loop_
_entity_poly.entity_id
_entity_poly.type
_entity_poly.pdbx_seq_one_letter_code
_entity_poly.pdbx_strand_id
1 'polypeptide(L)'
;MLDIKLIRENPDFVRAGLKTRHSAVDISAVLELDERRRAAITEGDRLKNERNAVSKKIGELKKAGQDTTEIQRQTREIGEQIAALDTTIREIEEAQRQLVLAIPNLPHSSVPLGEDAADNVVVREWGTKKEFSFKPKDHVALGESLGLFDFER
;
A
#
# COMPACT_ATOMS: atom_id res chain seq x y z
N MET A 1 -5.54 -4.17 -3.80
CA MET A 1 -4.34 -3.97 -2.95
C MET A 1 -4.71 -4.34 -1.52
N LEU A 2 -3.91 -5.15 -0.85
CA LEU A 2 -4.15 -5.52 0.54
C LEU A 2 -3.95 -4.32 1.47
N ASP A 3 -4.74 -4.28 2.56
CA ASP A 3 -4.55 -3.28 3.60
C ASP A 3 -3.29 -3.60 4.41
N ILE A 4 -2.42 -2.60 4.58
CA ILE A 4 -1.20 -2.72 5.38
C ILE A 4 -1.50 -3.09 6.84
N LYS A 5 -2.63 -2.65 7.36
CA LYS A 5 -3.07 -3.01 8.70
C LYS A 5 -3.35 -4.51 8.80
N LEU A 6 -4.00 -5.10 7.79
CA LEU A 6 -4.22 -6.55 7.74
C LEU A 6 -2.89 -7.31 7.71
N ILE A 7 -1.94 -6.86 6.88
CA ILE A 7 -0.61 -7.49 6.76
C ILE A 7 0.13 -7.44 8.11
N ARG A 8 0.08 -6.30 8.81
CA ARG A 8 0.74 -6.11 10.10
C ARG A 8 0.10 -6.91 11.23
N GLU A 9 -1.23 -6.87 11.35
CA GLU A 9 -1.94 -7.47 12.48
C GLU A 9 -2.15 -8.97 12.32
N ASN A 10 -2.18 -9.48 11.10
CA ASN A 10 -2.42 -10.89 10.79
C ASN A 10 -1.45 -11.43 9.73
N PRO A 11 -0.12 -11.35 9.94
CA PRO A 11 0.87 -11.73 8.92
C PRO A 11 0.77 -13.23 8.54
N ASP A 12 0.48 -14.10 9.49
CA ASP A 12 0.37 -15.55 9.23
C ASP A 12 -0.87 -15.88 8.39
N PHE A 13 -1.98 -15.19 8.61
CA PHE A 13 -3.17 -15.30 7.77
C PHE A 13 -2.86 -14.88 6.32
N VAL A 14 -2.13 -13.77 6.15
CA VAL A 14 -1.72 -13.30 4.82
C VAL A 14 -0.79 -14.30 4.16
N ARG A 15 0.23 -14.81 4.88
CA ARG A 15 1.14 -15.85 4.35
C ARG A 15 0.40 -17.12 3.94
N ALA A 16 -0.54 -17.58 4.77
CA ALA A 16 -1.37 -18.74 4.45
C ALA A 16 -2.19 -18.51 3.17
N GLY A 17 -2.85 -17.36 3.05
CA GLY A 17 -3.63 -17.03 1.85
C GLY A 17 -2.77 -16.84 0.59
N LEU A 18 -1.55 -16.35 0.70
CA LEU A 18 -0.60 -16.31 -0.42
C LEU A 18 -0.14 -17.70 -0.83
N LYS A 19 0.09 -18.58 0.13
CA LYS A 19 0.46 -19.98 -0.13
C LYS A 19 -0.64 -20.73 -0.89
N THR A 20 -1.93 -20.49 -0.57
CA THR A 20 -3.05 -21.13 -1.29
C THR A 20 -3.16 -20.67 -2.75
N ARG A 21 -2.51 -19.56 -3.11
CA ARG A 21 -2.39 -19.06 -4.49
C ARG A 21 -1.08 -19.46 -5.17
N HIS A 22 -0.30 -20.34 -4.56
CA HIS A 22 1.05 -20.68 -5.01
C HIS A 22 1.95 -19.45 -5.23
N SER A 23 1.69 -18.36 -4.48
CA SER A 23 2.47 -17.14 -4.57
C SER A 23 3.73 -17.25 -3.70
N ALA A 24 4.88 -16.99 -4.30
CA ALA A 24 6.17 -16.95 -3.61
C ALA A 24 6.49 -15.57 -3.00
N VAL A 25 5.51 -14.64 -2.97
CA VAL A 25 5.73 -13.29 -2.45
C VAL A 25 5.96 -13.34 -0.94
N ASP A 26 7.10 -12.79 -0.50
CA ASP A 26 7.41 -12.59 0.91
C ASP A 26 6.95 -11.20 1.37
N ILE A 27 6.21 -11.16 2.48
CA ILE A 27 5.71 -9.92 3.09
C ILE A 27 6.65 -9.33 4.14
N SER A 28 7.79 -9.96 4.40
CA SER A 28 8.71 -9.54 5.46
C SER A 28 9.25 -8.13 5.23
N ALA A 29 9.62 -7.79 3.99
CA ALA A 29 10.07 -6.44 3.63
C ALA A 29 8.97 -5.38 3.84
N VAL A 30 7.70 -5.72 3.61
CA VAL A 30 6.57 -4.82 3.85
C VAL A 30 6.41 -4.52 5.34
N LEU A 31 6.55 -5.55 6.18
CA LEU A 31 6.47 -5.42 7.64
C LEU A 31 7.62 -4.57 8.20
N GLU A 32 8.84 -4.78 7.70
CA GLU A 32 10.01 -3.99 8.09
C GLU A 32 9.84 -2.51 7.72
N LEU A 33 9.36 -2.21 6.51
CA LEU A 33 9.07 -0.83 6.11
C LEU A 33 7.95 -0.21 6.95
N ASP A 34 6.91 -0.96 7.32
CA ASP A 34 5.84 -0.46 8.20
C ASP A 34 6.37 -0.12 9.60
N GLU A 35 7.25 -0.94 10.15
CA GLU A 35 7.89 -0.66 11.43
C GLU A 35 8.74 0.62 11.38
N ARG A 36 9.61 0.73 10.37
CA ARG A 36 10.44 1.92 10.14
C ARG A 36 9.60 3.17 9.94
N ARG A 37 8.53 3.08 9.16
CA ARG A 37 7.59 4.19 8.95
C ARG A 37 6.97 4.66 10.26
N ARG A 38 6.47 3.74 11.07
CA ARG A 38 5.84 4.08 12.37
C ARG A 38 6.83 4.69 13.34
N ALA A 39 8.06 4.18 13.40
CA ALA A 39 9.12 4.75 14.20
C ALA A 39 9.44 6.20 13.78
N ALA A 40 9.59 6.44 12.47
CA ALA A 40 9.86 7.78 11.94
C ALA A 40 8.72 8.78 12.22
N ILE A 41 7.46 8.35 12.10
CA ILE A 41 6.29 9.18 12.44
C ILE A 41 6.30 9.53 13.93
N THR A 42 6.52 8.55 14.81
CA THR A 42 6.56 8.77 16.27
C THR A 42 7.65 9.78 16.64
N GLU A 43 8.82 9.67 16.03
CA GLU A 43 9.92 10.63 16.28
C GLU A 43 9.60 12.01 15.70
N GLY A 44 9.01 12.09 14.52
CA GLY A 44 8.55 13.34 13.93
C GLY A 44 7.53 14.07 14.83
N ASP A 45 6.58 13.33 15.40
CA ASP A 45 5.58 13.89 16.31
C ASP A 45 6.21 14.37 17.62
N ARG A 46 7.19 13.63 18.15
CA ARG A 46 7.99 14.06 19.31
C ARG A 46 8.69 15.40 19.04
N LEU A 47 9.39 15.51 17.91
CA LEU A 47 10.10 16.73 17.52
C LEU A 47 9.15 17.90 17.25
N LYS A 48 7.99 17.67 16.65
CA LYS A 48 6.95 18.69 16.44
C LYS A 48 6.42 19.23 17.77
N ASN A 49 6.19 18.36 18.74
CA ASN A 49 5.78 18.75 20.09
C ASN A 49 6.88 19.54 20.82
N GLU A 50 8.13 19.10 20.73
CA GLU A 50 9.30 19.80 21.29
C GLU A 50 9.43 21.20 20.68
N ARG A 51 9.39 21.32 19.35
CA ARG A 51 9.43 22.60 18.64
C ARG A 51 8.31 23.54 19.11
N ASN A 52 7.11 23.04 19.31
CA ASN A 52 5.97 23.84 19.78
C ASN A 52 6.20 24.36 21.21
N ALA A 53 6.75 23.53 22.09
CA ALA A 53 7.10 23.94 23.47
C ALA A 53 8.19 25.02 23.49
N VAL A 54 9.24 24.80 22.69
CA VAL A 54 10.34 25.77 22.56
C VAL A 54 9.85 27.08 21.95
N SER A 55 8.95 27.04 20.96
CA SER A 55 8.37 28.25 20.36
C SER A 55 7.57 29.09 21.35
N LYS A 56 6.81 28.45 22.25
CA LYS A 56 6.13 29.16 23.36
C LYS A 56 7.12 29.86 24.30
N LYS A 57 8.18 29.13 24.67
CA LYS A 57 9.25 29.68 25.54
C LYS A 57 9.95 30.88 24.90
N ILE A 58 10.19 30.86 23.57
CA ILE A 58 10.73 32.01 22.85
C ILE A 58 9.80 33.22 22.99
N GLY A 59 8.48 33.03 22.89
CA GLY A 59 7.49 34.10 23.05
C GLY A 59 7.52 34.72 24.45
N GLU A 60 7.69 33.91 25.49
CA GLU A 60 7.79 34.35 26.89
C GLU A 60 9.10 35.15 27.15
N LEU A 61 10.23 34.60 26.70
CA LEU A 61 11.54 35.24 26.83
C LEU A 61 11.61 36.59 26.11
N LYS A 62 11.05 36.67 24.88
CA LYS A 62 10.96 37.92 24.12
C LYS A 62 10.15 39.00 24.88
N LYS A 63 9.01 38.61 25.49
CA LYS A 63 8.20 39.51 26.30
C LYS A 63 8.95 40.02 27.55
N ALA A 64 9.85 39.18 28.10
CA ALA A 64 10.71 39.52 29.23
C ALA A 64 11.98 40.29 28.82
N GLY A 65 12.17 40.64 27.54
CA GLY A 65 13.36 41.34 27.05
C GLY A 65 14.65 40.52 27.08
N GLN A 66 14.56 39.20 27.19
CA GLN A 66 15.69 38.29 27.27
C GLN A 66 16.19 37.88 25.87
N ASP A 67 17.50 37.57 25.79
CA ASP A 67 18.06 37.05 24.53
C ASP A 67 17.51 35.67 24.21
N THR A 68 17.12 35.47 22.93
CA THR A 68 16.52 34.26 22.42
C THR A 68 17.34 33.64 21.29
N THR A 69 18.53 34.12 21.02
CA THR A 69 19.34 33.71 19.86
C THR A 69 19.64 32.24 19.89
N GLU A 70 20.09 31.69 21.01
CA GLU A 70 20.44 30.27 21.12
C GLU A 70 19.20 29.36 21.00
N ILE A 71 18.10 29.71 21.62
CA ILE A 71 16.88 28.91 21.57
C ILE A 71 16.21 28.96 20.17
N GLN A 72 16.38 30.06 19.43
CA GLN A 72 15.98 30.17 18.04
C GLN A 72 16.84 29.27 17.14
N ARG A 73 18.16 29.16 17.40
CA ARG A 73 19.05 28.24 16.69
C ARG A 73 18.60 26.79 16.90
N GLN A 74 18.35 26.38 18.14
CA GLN A 74 17.83 25.05 18.47
C GLN A 74 16.48 24.76 17.77
N THR A 75 15.58 25.74 17.71
CA THR A 75 14.29 25.60 17.03
C THR A 75 14.48 25.36 15.52
N ARG A 76 15.48 25.99 14.91
CA ARG A 76 15.83 25.76 13.50
C ARG A 76 16.36 24.35 13.28
N GLU A 77 17.26 23.89 14.11
CA GLU A 77 17.82 22.53 14.05
C GLU A 77 16.73 21.45 14.19
N ILE A 78 15.77 21.63 15.11
CA ILE A 78 14.60 20.76 15.22
C ILE A 78 13.77 20.81 13.92
N GLY A 79 13.61 21.98 13.32
CA GLY A 79 12.91 22.13 12.04
C GLY A 79 13.57 21.36 10.90
N GLU A 80 14.89 21.38 10.82
CA GLU A 80 15.69 20.63 9.84
C GLU A 80 15.56 19.11 10.05
N GLN A 81 15.58 18.64 11.30
CA GLN A 81 15.37 17.24 11.64
C GLN A 81 13.96 16.76 11.23
N ILE A 82 12.92 17.57 11.47
CA ILE A 82 11.54 17.26 11.04
C ILE A 82 11.48 17.14 9.51
N ALA A 83 12.09 18.08 8.78
CA ALA A 83 12.11 18.05 7.32
C ALA A 83 12.82 16.80 6.76
N ALA A 84 13.92 16.37 7.39
CA ALA A 84 14.62 15.15 7.04
C ALA A 84 13.75 13.90 7.29
N LEU A 85 13.08 13.83 8.44
CA LEU A 85 12.15 12.73 8.74
C LEU A 85 10.95 12.70 7.78
N ASP A 86 10.35 13.84 7.44
CA ASP A 86 9.25 13.91 6.49
C ASP A 86 9.68 13.44 5.08
N THR A 87 10.94 13.61 4.71
CA THR A 87 11.50 13.06 3.47
C THR A 87 11.66 11.55 3.56
N THR A 88 12.27 11.06 4.65
CA THR A 88 12.43 9.63 4.92
C THR A 88 11.09 8.89 4.94
N ILE A 89 10.06 9.48 5.55
CA ILE A 89 8.70 8.90 5.59
C ILE A 89 8.15 8.74 4.17
N ARG A 90 8.29 9.75 3.31
CA ARG A 90 7.82 9.69 1.91
C ARG A 90 8.53 8.60 1.10
N GLU A 91 9.84 8.45 1.29
CA GLU A 91 10.62 7.40 0.63
C GLU A 91 10.19 6.01 1.07
N ILE A 92 9.96 5.82 2.39
CA ILE A 92 9.47 4.55 2.94
C ILE A 92 8.06 4.24 2.43
N GLU A 93 7.16 5.23 2.39
CA GLU A 93 5.79 5.08 1.90
C GLU A 93 5.75 4.67 0.42
N GLU A 94 6.59 5.26 -0.42
CA GLU A 94 6.67 4.87 -1.83
C GLU A 94 7.23 3.45 -2.00
N ALA A 95 8.31 3.12 -1.29
CA ALA A 95 8.87 1.77 -1.32
C ALA A 95 7.86 0.72 -0.83
N GLN A 96 7.17 0.99 0.28
CA GLN A 96 6.13 0.11 0.80
C GLN A 96 4.97 -0.06 -0.18
N ARG A 97 4.52 1.04 -0.81
CA ARG A 97 3.47 1.02 -1.82
C ARG A 97 3.82 0.11 -2.98
N GLN A 98 5.04 0.19 -3.51
CA GLN A 98 5.49 -0.65 -4.62
C GLN A 98 5.45 -2.14 -4.24
N LEU A 99 5.92 -2.49 -3.05
CA LEU A 99 5.86 -3.87 -2.57
C LEU A 99 4.41 -4.37 -2.40
N VAL A 100 3.55 -3.56 -1.79
CA VAL A 100 2.14 -3.95 -1.56
C VAL A 100 1.36 -4.08 -2.88
N LEU A 101 1.68 -3.29 -3.91
CA LEU A 101 1.08 -3.43 -5.24
C LEU A 101 1.42 -4.77 -5.91
N ALA A 102 2.58 -5.34 -5.61
CA ALA A 102 2.99 -6.65 -6.13
C ALA A 102 2.32 -7.83 -5.41
N ILE A 103 1.70 -7.60 -4.25
CA ILE A 103 1.03 -8.67 -3.49
C ILE A 103 -0.34 -8.96 -4.11
N PRO A 104 -0.61 -10.21 -4.53
CA PRO A 104 -1.92 -10.58 -5.03
C PRO A 104 -2.97 -10.57 -3.90
N ASN A 105 -4.24 -10.33 -4.25
CA ASN A 105 -5.33 -10.41 -3.29
C ASN A 105 -5.48 -11.85 -2.75
N LEU A 106 -5.90 -11.97 -1.50
CA LEU A 106 -6.16 -13.27 -0.88
C LEU A 106 -7.47 -13.86 -1.44
N PRO A 107 -7.53 -15.19 -1.65
CA PRO A 107 -8.75 -15.85 -2.07
C PRO A 107 -9.78 -15.81 -0.93
N HIS A 108 -11.06 -15.77 -1.31
CA HIS A 108 -12.14 -15.95 -0.34
C HIS A 108 -12.18 -17.41 0.16
N SER A 109 -12.65 -17.64 1.37
CA SER A 109 -12.71 -18.97 1.99
C SER A 109 -13.55 -20.02 1.23
N SER A 110 -14.46 -19.56 0.35
CA SER A 110 -15.25 -20.46 -0.52
C SER A 110 -14.52 -20.91 -1.77
N VAL A 111 -13.32 -20.37 -2.07
CA VAL A 111 -12.54 -20.78 -3.23
C VAL A 111 -11.84 -22.09 -2.90
N PRO A 112 -12.05 -23.17 -3.68
CA PRO A 112 -11.37 -24.43 -3.46
C PRO A 112 -9.87 -24.28 -3.67
N LEU A 113 -9.10 -25.12 -2.99
CA LEU A 113 -7.66 -25.24 -3.24
C LEU A 113 -7.46 -26.02 -4.54
N GLY A 114 -6.60 -25.53 -5.41
CA GLY A 114 -6.30 -26.17 -6.67
C GLY A 114 -5.05 -25.62 -7.32
N GLU A 115 -4.49 -26.33 -8.28
CA GLU A 115 -3.29 -25.95 -9.00
C GLU A 115 -3.59 -25.21 -10.31
N ASP A 116 -4.69 -25.61 -10.97
CA ASP A 116 -5.09 -25.05 -12.26
C ASP A 116 -6.61 -24.97 -12.44
N ALA A 117 -7.04 -24.64 -13.66
CA ALA A 117 -8.45 -24.48 -14.02
C ALA A 117 -9.27 -25.78 -13.93
N ALA A 118 -8.64 -26.95 -13.93
CA ALA A 118 -9.34 -28.23 -13.80
C ALA A 118 -9.90 -28.44 -12.38
N ASP A 119 -9.29 -27.78 -11.39
CA ASP A 119 -9.74 -27.81 -9.99
C ASP A 119 -10.90 -26.84 -9.71
N ASN A 120 -11.33 -26.05 -10.70
CA ASN A 120 -12.46 -25.14 -10.53
C ASN A 120 -13.77 -25.89 -10.33
N VAL A 121 -14.51 -25.50 -9.29
CA VAL A 121 -15.82 -26.07 -8.99
C VAL A 121 -16.93 -25.19 -9.59
N VAL A 122 -17.83 -25.79 -10.36
CA VAL A 122 -19.00 -25.10 -10.88
C VAL A 122 -19.93 -24.76 -9.71
N VAL A 123 -20.08 -23.48 -9.40
CA VAL A 123 -20.93 -23.01 -8.29
C VAL A 123 -22.40 -23.03 -8.68
N ARG A 124 -22.72 -22.66 -9.91
CA ARG A 124 -24.09 -22.62 -10.43
C ARG A 124 -24.11 -22.63 -11.96
N GLU A 125 -25.03 -23.36 -12.51
CA GLU A 125 -25.38 -23.27 -13.92
C GLU A 125 -26.71 -22.55 -14.12
N TRP A 126 -26.84 -21.79 -15.19
CA TRP A 126 -28.07 -21.09 -15.56
C TRP A 126 -28.30 -21.14 -17.06
N GLY A 127 -29.53 -21.54 -17.42
CA GLY A 127 -29.97 -21.60 -18.80
C GLY A 127 -29.39 -22.79 -19.57
N THR A 128 -29.65 -22.80 -20.84
CA THR A 128 -29.15 -23.84 -21.78
C THR A 128 -28.20 -23.21 -22.78
N LYS A 129 -27.02 -23.81 -22.98
CA LYS A 129 -26.06 -23.35 -23.97
C LYS A 129 -26.72 -23.37 -25.37
N LYS A 130 -26.70 -22.23 -26.04
CA LYS A 130 -27.27 -22.07 -27.36
C LYS A 130 -26.40 -22.82 -28.38
N GLU A 131 -27.02 -23.72 -29.13
CA GLU A 131 -26.39 -24.38 -30.28
C GLU A 131 -26.60 -23.53 -31.54
N PHE A 132 -25.53 -23.34 -32.31
CA PHE A 132 -25.57 -22.61 -33.56
C PHE A 132 -25.41 -23.58 -34.72
N SER A 133 -26.22 -23.41 -35.79
CA SER A 133 -26.09 -24.15 -37.03
C SER A 133 -24.89 -23.73 -37.89
N PHE A 134 -24.14 -22.73 -37.43
CA PHE A 134 -22.93 -22.18 -38.08
C PHE A 134 -21.78 -22.11 -37.07
N LYS A 135 -20.54 -22.00 -37.54
CA LYS A 135 -19.37 -21.80 -36.70
C LYS A 135 -19.38 -20.35 -36.16
N PRO A 136 -19.64 -20.14 -34.87
CA PRO A 136 -19.64 -18.78 -34.30
C PRO A 136 -18.23 -18.18 -34.32
N LYS A 137 -18.16 -16.88 -34.59
CA LYS A 137 -16.93 -16.10 -34.43
C LYS A 137 -16.71 -15.83 -32.93
N ASP A 138 -15.45 -15.74 -32.51
CA ASP A 138 -15.10 -15.26 -31.18
C ASP A 138 -15.30 -13.75 -31.07
N HIS A 139 -15.11 -13.22 -29.85
CA HIS A 139 -15.32 -11.78 -29.56
C HIS A 139 -14.33 -10.88 -30.30
N VAL A 140 -13.09 -11.32 -30.55
CA VAL A 140 -12.09 -10.56 -31.31
C VAL A 140 -12.52 -10.43 -32.76
N ALA A 141 -12.81 -11.57 -33.43
CA ALA A 141 -13.24 -11.57 -34.81
C ALA A 141 -14.58 -10.84 -35.05
N LEU A 142 -15.48 -10.84 -34.05
CA LEU A 142 -16.71 -10.05 -34.10
C LEU A 142 -16.38 -8.55 -33.97
N GLY A 143 -15.52 -8.16 -33.01
CA GLY A 143 -15.13 -6.78 -32.80
C GLY A 143 -14.46 -6.18 -34.03
N GLU A 144 -13.52 -6.90 -34.66
CA GLU A 144 -12.87 -6.48 -35.90
C GLU A 144 -13.89 -6.34 -37.03
N SER A 145 -14.75 -7.38 -37.25
CA SER A 145 -15.74 -7.37 -38.35
C SER A 145 -16.79 -6.26 -38.22
N LEU A 146 -17.01 -5.76 -37.00
CA LEU A 146 -17.93 -4.66 -36.68
C LEU A 146 -17.20 -3.30 -36.55
N GLY A 147 -15.89 -3.24 -36.74
CA GLY A 147 -15.11 -2.01 -36.60
C GLY A 147 -15.08 -1.48 -35.17
N LEU A 148 -15.27 -2.35 -34.15
CA LEU A 148 -15.23 -1.96 -32.74
C LEU A 148 -13.82 -2.02 -32.18
N PHE A 149 -12.93 -2.81 -32.79
CA PHE A 149 -11.52 -2.94 -32.43
C PHE A 149 -10.65 -2.52 -33.61
N ASP A 150 -9.59 -1.79 -33.30
CA ASP A 150 -8.56 -1.37 -34.26
C ASP A 150 -7.20 -1.74 -33.64
N PHE A 151 -6.61 -2.84 -34.09
CA PHE A 151 -5.31 -3.34 -33.62
C PHE A 151 -4.14 -2.86 -34.49
N GLU A 152 -4.40 -2.06 -35.53
CA GLU A 152 -3.37 -1.52 -36.43
C GLU A 152 -2.89 -0.11 -36.01
N ARG A 153 -3.59 0.53 -35.08
CA ARG A 153 -3.28 1.86 -34.54
C ARG A 153 -2.40 1.83 -33.32
#